data_fd4356a9827f26cfab0849d6d455129e
#
_entry.id   fd4356a9827f26cfab0849d6d455129e
#
_cell.length_a   1.000
_cell.length_b   1.000
_cell.length_c   1.000
_cell.angle_alpha   90.00
_cell.angle_beta   90.00
_cell.angle_gamma   90.00
#
_symmetry.space_group_name_H-M   'P 1'
#
loop_
_entity.id
_entity.type
_entity.pdbx_description
1 polymer ?
#
loop_
_entity_poly.entity_id
_entity_poly.type
_entity_poly.pdbx_seq_one_letter_code
_entity_poly.pdbx_strand_id
1 'polypeptide(L)'
;MNQSSHNLIGVLLVLILGVLLLACVVGAGLFVWARQEGLNPLKAIQLRINLERHEDELSRPAGSDPQYRKVEILPGDTASIIASNLLAQNLITDAGLFVDYVQYYGLDSQLEAGTYFLQQTQTLEEIAYALTDASAATIPFLTLEGWRIEQIADVIDQNPLLEFSGADFLRVVGPGASIPPDFKARNGIPDVMSNGQPPSLEGFLFPATYKLKPGITAFELRDEMLAAFEQYVTDAMVQQAAAQGLTMYEVVTLASIVEREAVVAEEAPIIASVYLNRLRRPMRLDADPTVQYAIGNTRDGTWWPQITQADYYGLSGVPNQSYSTYLNDGLPPGPIASPGLGAINAVLNPAVTEYFFFRAGCNNDGRHEFFTLEQQAEHAAFTCP
;
A
#
# COMPACT_ATOMS: atom_id res chain seq x y z
N MET A 1 -14.93 -82.17 -2.74
CA MET A 1 -14.06 -81.00 -2.46
C MET A 1 -13.55 -80.38 -3.76
N ASN A 2 -14.39 -79.77 -4.62
CA ASN A 2 -13.84 -79.10 -5.84
C ASN A 2 -14.70 -77.94 -6.38
N GLN A 3 -15.73 -77.46 -5.67
CA GLN A 3 -16.58 -76.38 -6.19
C GLN A 3 -16.18 -75.02 -5.65
N SER A 4 -15.43 -74.93 -4.55
CA SER A 4 -15.03 -73.64 -3.94
C SER A 4 -13.82 -73.06 -4.66
N SER A 5 -12.92 -73.82 -5.25
CA SER A 5 -11.75 -73.36 -5.97
C SER A 5 -12.06 -72.70 -7.33
N HIS A 6 -13.11 -73.21 -8.03
CA HIS A 6 -13.54 -72.60 -9.30
C HIS A 6 -14.18 -71.21 -9.13
N ASN A 7 -14.91 -71.02 -8.03
CA ASN A 7 -15.49 -69.72 -7.74
C ASN A 7 -14.44 -68.68 -7.36
N LEU A 8 -13.37 -69.05 -6.66
CA LEU A 8 -12.26 -68.14 -6.30
C LEU A 8 -11.47 -67.70 -7.53
N ILE A 9 -11.21 -68.63 -8.47
CA ILE A 9 -10.50 -68.30 -9.73
C ILE A 9 -11.36 -67.37 -10.61
N GLY A 10 -12.68 -67.63 -10.67
CA GLY A 10 -13.62 -66.75 -11.40
C GLY A 10 -13.67 -65.33 -10.84
N VAL A 11 -13.72 -65.15 -9.51
CA VAL A 11 -13.69 -63.86 -8.84
C VAL A 11 -12.35 -63.15 -9.08
N LEU A 12 -11.22 -63.87 -9.02
CA LEU A 12 -9.89 -63.28 -9.27
C LEU A 12 -9.75 -62.82 -10.73
N LEU A 13 -10.26 -63.62 -11.69
CA LEU A 13 -10.28 -63.19 -13.12
C LEU A 13 -11.14 -61.96 -13.38
N VAL A 14 -12.29 -61.81 -12.75
CA VAL A 14 -13.14 -60.62 -12.85
C VAL A 14 -12.47 -59.42 -12.25
N LEU A 15 -11.78 -59.54 -11.11
CA LEU A 15 -11.01 -58.46 -10.51
C LEU A 15 -9.84 -58.04 -11.39
N ILE A 16 -9.09 -58.97 -11.97
CA ILE A 16 -7.99 -58.67 -12.89
C ILE A 16 -8.49 -57.98 -14.16
N LEU A 17 -9.60 -58.46 -14.74
CA LEU A 17 -10.25 -57.84 -15.89
C LEU A 17 -10.75 -56.43 -15.56
N GLY A 18 -11.33 -56.21 -14.37
CA GLY A 18 -11.76 -54.89 -13.89
C GLY A 18 -10.59 -53.90 -13.74
N VAL A 19 -9.48 -54.35 -13.18
CA VAL A 19 -8.26 -53.54 -13.05
C VAL A 19 -7.66 -53.21 -14.41
N LEU A 20 -7.62 -54.17 -15.36
CA LEU A 20 -7.15 -53.94 -16.72
C LEU A 20 -8.06 -52.98 -17.50
N LEU A 21 -9.37 -53.06 -17.35
CA LEU A 21 -10.32 -52.17 -17.97
C LEU A 21 -10.16 -50.74 -17.39
N LEU A 22 -10.00 -50.61 -16.09
CA LEU A 22 -9.75 -49.32 -15.45
C LEU A 22 -8.43 -48.71 -15.93
N ALA A 23 -7.37 -49.52 -16.03
CA ALA A 23 -6.07 -49.06 -16.57
C ALA A 23 -6.17 -48.65 -18.04
N CYS A 24 -6.97 -49.33 -18.86
CA CYS A 24 -7.20 -48.93 -20.25
C CYS A 24 -8.01 -47.63 -20.37
N VAL A 25 -9.00 -47.40 -19.51
CA VAL A 25 -9.79 -46.17 -19.52
C VAL A 25 -8.94 -44.99 -19.07
N VAL A 26 -8.16 -45.15 -18.00
CA VAL A 26 -7.22 -44.15 -17.51
C VAL A 26 -6.13 -43.87 -18.55
N GLY A 27 -5.58 -44.92 -19.17
CA GLY A 27 -4.56 -44.78 -20.22
C GLY A 27 -5.10 -44.08 -21.48
N ALA A 28 -6.34 -44.39 -21.90
CA ALA A 28 -6.98 -43.71 -23.03
C ALA A 28 -7.28 -42.25 -22.73
N GLY A 29 -7.71 -41.93 -21.51
CA GLY A 29 -7.93 -40.54 -21.08
C GLY A 29 -6.65 -39.74 -21.09
N LEU A 30 -5.57 -40.26 -20.54
CA LEU A 30 -4.24 -39.66 -20.56
C LEU A 30 -3.67 -39.50 -21.98
N PHE A 31 -3.92 -40.48 -22.87
CA PHE A 31 -3.49 -40.43 -24.25
C PHE A 31 -4.19 -39.33 -25.04
N VAL A 32 -5.52 -39.18 -24.86
CA VAL A 32 -6.30 -38.13 -25.50
C VAL A 32 -5.86 -36.75 -24.99
N TRP A 33 -5.71 -36.61 -23.66
CA TRP A 33 -5.26 -35.37 -23.04
C TRP A 33 -3.84 -34.97 -23.50
N ALA A 34 -2.86 -35.89 -23.45
CA ALA A 34 -1.48 -35.65 -23.89
C ALA A 34 -1.40 -35.27 -25.37
N ARG A 35 -2.31 -35.81 -26.21
CA ARG A 35 -2.38 -35.47 -27.63
C ARG A 35 -2.97 -34.07 -27.87
N GLN A 36 -3.87 -33.61 -27.03
CA GLN A 36 -4.40 -32.22 -27.08
C GLN A 36 -3.33 -31.21 -26.71
N GLU A 37 -2.48 -31.50 -25.71
CA GLU A 37 -1.38 -30.66 -25.28
C GLU A 37 -0.08 -30.83 -26.11
N GLY A 38 -0.10 -31.66 -27.18
CA GLY A 38 1.07 -31.92 -28.02
C GLY A 38 2.18 -32.75 -27.40
N LEU A 39 1.94 -33.33 -26.19
CA LEU A 39 2.91 -34.13 -25.46
C LEU A 39 2.92 -35.60 -25.94
N ASN A 40 4.11 -36.21 -25.97
CA ASN A 40 4.21 -37.65 -26.10
C ASN A 40 3.60 -38.33 -24.85
N PRO A 41 2.62 -39.27 -25.01
CA PRO A 41 1.92 -39.92 -23.88
C PRO A 41 2.86 -40.56 -22.86
N LEU A 42 3.96 -41.14 -23.29
CA LEU A 42 4.96 -41.75 -22.39
C LEU A 42 5.65 -40.67 -21.55
N LYS A 43 5.96 -39.50 -22.15
CA LYS A 43 6.54 -38.39 -21.45
C LYS A 43 5.57 -37.79 -20.43
N ALA A 44 4.28 -37.66 -20.79
CA ALA A 44 3.24 -37.17 -19.88
C ALA A 44 3.09 -38.06 -18.62
N ILE A 45 3.16 -39.40 -18.80
CA ILE A 45 3.14 -40.33 -17.66
C ILE A 45 4.39 -40.18 -16.79
N GLN A 46 5.56 -40.01 -17.39
CA GLN A 46 6.82 -39.82 -16.63
C GLN A 46 6.79 -38.51 -15.83
N LEU A 47 6.36 -37.39 -16.45
CA LEU A 47 6.20 -36.10 -15.78
C LEU A 47 5.23 -36.22 -14.60
N ARG A 48 4.07 -36.82 -14.81
CA ARG A 48 3.07 -37.02 -13.75
C ARG A 48 3.63 -37.81 -12.57
N ILE A 49 4.29 -38.94 -12.81
CA ILE A 49 4.90 -39.74 -11.74
C ILE A 49 5.95 -38.94 -10.98
N ASN A 50 6.74 -38.11 -11.70
CA ASN A 50 7.75 -37.27 -11.05
C ASN A 50 7.09 -36.18 -10.17
N LEU A 51 6.06 -35.50 -10.65
CA LEU A 51 5.31 -34.50 -9.90
C LEU A 51 4.61 -35.08 -8.68
N GLU A 52 3.95 -36.25 -8.82
CA GLU A 52 3.30 -36.94 -7.69
C GLU A 52 4.31 -37.37 -6.60
N ARG A 53 5.56 -37.65 -6.95
CA ARG A 53 6.62 -37.98 -5.97
C ARG A 53 7.14 -36.76 -5.22
N HIS A 54 7.01 -35.54 -5.80
CA HIS A 54 7.52 -34.31 -5.27
C HIS A 54 6.40 -33.30 -4.92
N GLU A 55 5.17 -33.81 -4.66
CA GLU A 55 3.99 -33.02 -4.35
C GLU A 55 4.24 -32.08 -3.15
N ASP A 56 4.95 -32.57 -2.12
CA ASP A 56 5.35 -31.77 -0.96
C ASP A 56 6.30 -30.62 -1.33
N GLU A 57 7.13 -30.78 -2.37
CA GLU A 57 8.07 -29.74 -2.82
C GLU A 57 7.37 -28.70 -3.69
N LEU A 58 6.38 -29.10 -4.48
CA LEU A 58 5.58 -28.19 -5.32
C LEU A 58 4.81 -27.19 -4.48
N SER A 59 4.25 -27.64 -3.36
CA SER A 59 3.43 -26.84 -2.44
C SER A 59 4.24 -26.13 -1.34
N ARG A 60 5.56 -26.39 -1.26
CA ARG A 60 6.42 -25.76 -0.26
C ARG A 60 7.18 -24.58 -0.84
N PRO A 61 7.11 -23.39 -0.21
CA PRO A 61 7.95 -22.25 -0.56
C PRO A 61 9.45 -22.57 -0.45
N ALA A 62 10.27 -21.93 -1.30
CA ALA A 62 11.73 -22.12 -1.28
C ALA A 62 12.38 -21.51 -0.03
N GLY A 63 11.73 -20.58 0.64
CA GLY A 63 12.22 -19.94 1.85
C GLY A 63 11.15 -19.14 2.57
N SER A 64 11.58 -18.35 3.55
CA SER A 64 10.69 -17.50 4.37
C SER A 64 10.95 -15.99 4.17
N ASP A 65 11.84 -15.62 3.26
CA ASP A 65 12.14 -14.22 2.96
C ASP A 65 10.98 -13.60 2.13
N PRO A 66 10.24 -12.62 2.68
CA PRO A 66 9.16 -11.96 1.98
C PRO A 66 9.61 -10.83 1.05
N GLN A 67 10.92 -10.60 0.91
CA GLN A 67 11.42 -9.56 0.02
C GLN A 67 11.24 -9.98 -1.43
N TYR A 68 10.71 -9.05 -2.24
CA TYR A 68 10.60 -9.23 -3.67
C TYR A 68 11.96 -9.23 -4.34
N ARG A 69 12.15 -10.14 -5.30
CA ARG A 69 13.33 -10.24 -6.16
C ARG A 69 12.93 -9.97 -7.60
N LYS A 70 13.68 -9.10 -8.25
CA LYS A 70 13.48 -8.81 -9.68
C LYS A 70 14.00 -9.99 -10.51
N VAL A 71 13.09 -10.58 -11.28
CA VAL A 71 13.40 -11.65 -12.25
C VAL A 71 13.11 -11.12 -13.63
N GLU A 72 14.10 -11.15 -14.52
CA GLU A 72 13.95 -10.74 -15.91
C GLU A 72 13.96 -11.98 -16.81
N ILE A 73 12.93 -12.13 -17.62
CA ILE A 73 12.81 -13.17 -18.66
C ILE A 73 12.96 -12.49 -20.01
N LEU A 74 13.97 -12.90 -20.74
CA LEU A 74 14.27 -12.32 -22.05
C LEU A 74 13.47 -13.03 -23.17
N PRO A 75 13.16 -12.35 -24.28
CA PRO A 75 12.54 -12.99 -25.42
C PRO A 75 13.39 -14.15 -25.94
N GLY A 76 12.81 -15.35 -25.94
CA GLY A 76 13.49 -16.58 -26.37
C GLY A 76 14.10 -17.42 -25.24
N ASP A 77 13.99 -16.98 -23.98
CA ASP A 77 14.37 -17.84 -22.85
C ASP A 77 13.51 -19.10 -22.81
N THR A 78 14.19 -20.24 -22.63
CA THR A 78 13.51 -21.53 -22.46
C THR A 78 13.13 -21.75 -21.00
N ALA A 79 12.16 -22.64 -20.74
CA ALA A 79 11.79 -23.03 -19.38
C ALA A 79 13.01 -23.46 -18.54
N SER A 80 14.02 -24.07 -19.15
CA SER A 80 15.25 -24.48 -18.45
C SER A 80 16.13 -23.29 -18.06
N ILE A 81 16.24 -22.24 -18.91
CA ILE A 81 16.97 -21.01 -18.59
C ILE A 81 16.26 -20.27 -17.46
N ILE A 82 14.93 -20.13 -17.58
CA ILE A 82 14.08 -19.52 -16.54
C ILE A 82 14.24 -20.24 -15.21
N ALA A 83 14.13 -21.58 -15.22
CA ALA A 83 14.27 -22.40 -14.00
C ALA A 83 15.66 -22.22 -13.35
N SER A 84 16.72 -22.14 -14.15
CA SER A 84 18.08 -21.93 -13.65
C SER A 84 18.23 -20.55 -13.00
N ASN A 85 17.62 -19.52 -13.58
CA ASN A 85 17.63 -18.16 -13.03
C ASN A 85 16.81 -18.08 -11.71
N LEU A 86 15.67 -18.73 -11.65
CA LEU A 86 14.84 -18.82 -10.43
C LEU A 86 15.58 -19.55 -9.30
N LEU A 87 16.24 -20.67 -9.61
CA LEU A 87 17.04 -21.42 -8.65
C LEU A 87 18.25 -20.60 -8.13
N ALA A 88 18.95 -19.90 -9.01
CA ALA A 88 20.09 -19.06 -8.65
C ALA A 88 19.69 -17.93 -7.69
N GLN A 89 18.43 -17.48 -7.76
CA GLN A 89 17.87 -16.49 -6.86
C GLN A 89 17.17 -17.11 -5.62
N ASN A 90 17.25 -18.44 -5.44
CA ASN A 90 16.56 -19.18 -4.38
C ASN A 90 15.04 -18.93 -4.33
N LEU A 91 14.42 -18.78 -5.50
CA LEU A 91 12.96 -18.65 -5.64
C LEU A 91 12.27 -19.99 -5.78
N ILE A 92 13.01 -21.01 -6.23
CA ILE A 92 12.61 -22.42 -6.29
C ILE A 92 13.75 -23.28 -5.72
N THR A 93 13.44 -24.52 -5.35
CA THR A 93 14.42 -25.48 -4.78
C THR A 93 14.98 -26.44 -5.81
N ASP A 94 14.25 -26.69 -6.91
CA ASP A 94 14.63 -27.62 -7.99
C ASP A 94 14.22 -27.07 -9.35
N ALA A 95 15.24 -26.85 -10.22
CA ALA A 95 15.04 -26.35 -11.58
C ALA A 95 14.42 -27.41 -12.50
N GLY A 96 14.73 -28.70 -12.28
CA GLY A 96 14.17 -29.79 -13.06
C GLY A 96 12.68 -29.97 -12.77
N LEU A 97 12.30 -29.89 -11.49
CA LEU A 97 10.90 -29.97 -11.06
C LEU A 97 10.06 -28.83 -11.65
N PHE A 98 10.60 -27.61 -11.71
CA PHE A 98 9.93 -26.48 -12.37
C PHE A 98 9.70 -26.74 -13.86
N VAL A 99 10.72 -27.24 -14.58
CA VAL A 99 10.59 -27.57 -16.01
C VAL A 99 9.55 -28.67 -16.22
N ASP A 100 9.56 -29.72 -15.39
CA ASP A 100 8.60 -30.81 -15.47
C ASP A 100 7.17 -30.30 -15.20
N TYR A 101 7.00 -29.39 -14.23
CA TYR A 101 5.72 -28.78 -13.87
C TYR A 101 5.14 -27.98 -15.05
N VAL A 102 5.90 -27.02 -15.59
CA VAL A 102 5.40 -26.17 -16.68
C VAL A 102 5.13 -26.97 -17.95
N GLN A 103 5.93 -28.02 -18.25
CA GLN A 103 5.68 -28.90 -19.38
C GLN A 103 4.44 -29.78 -19.18
N TYR A 104 4.22 -30.30 -17.97
CA TYR A 104 3.07 -31.15 -17.71
C TYR A 104 1.75 -30.38 -17.82
N TYR A 105 1.73 -29.14 -17.31
CA TYR A 105 0.53 -28.29 -17.35
C TYR A 105 0.44 -27.43 -18.64
N GLY A 106 1.35 -27.58 -19.61
CA GLY A 106 1.35 -26.82 -20.87
C GLY A 106 1.64 -25.33 -20.70
N LEU A 107 2.24 -24.93 -19.55
CA LEU A 107 2.61 -23.54 -19.26
C LEU A 107 3.90 -23.11 -19.96
N ASP A 108 4.74 -24.06 -20.39
CA ASP A 108 6.02 -23.80 -21.03
C ASP A 108 5.90 -22.93 -22.29
N SER A 109 4.79 -23.06 -23.02
CA SER A 109 4.48 -22.22 -24.18
C SER A 109 3.77 -20.89 -23.84
N GLN A 110 3.40 -20.71 -22.57
CA GLN A 110 2.70 -19.53 -22.05
C GLN A 110 3.60 -18.62 -21.19
N LEU A 111 4.85 -19.05 -20.93
CA LEU A 111 5.80 -18.21 -20.20
C LEU A 111 6.13 -16.97 -21.04
N GLU A 112 5.90 -15.80 -20.46
CA GLU A 112 6.08 -14.52 -21.15
C GLU A 112 7.41 -13.87 -20.80
N ALA A 113 8.02 -13.20 -21.80
CA ALA A 113 9.15 -12.33 -21.55
C ALA A 113 8.70 -11.06 -20.83
N GLY A 114 9.47 -10.63 -19.82
CA GLY A 114 9.12 -9.47 -19.02
C GLY A 114 9.90 -9.40 -17.70
N THR A 115 9.57 -8.40 -16.89
CA THR A 115 10.13 -8.24 -15.56
C THR A 115 9.10 -8.65 -14.53
N TYR A 116 9.46 -9.55 -13.62
CA TYR A 116 8.62 -10.09 -12.56
C TYR A 116 9.20 -9.77 -11.19
N PHE A 117 8.34 -9.68 -10.19
CA PHE A 117 8.73 -9.50 -8.79
C PHE A 117 8.18 -10.68 -7.99
N LEU A 118 9.09 -11.59 -7.63
CA LEU A 118 8.77 -12.86 -6.98
C LEU A 118 9.40 -12.92 -5.59
N GLN A 119 8.79 -13.70 -4.70
CA GLN A 119 9.23 -13.89 -3.31
C GLN A 119 9.59 -15.35 -3.06
N GLN A 120 10.50 -15.61 -2.11
CA GLN A 120 10.78 -16.97 -1.64
C GLN A 120 9.62 -17.64 -0.93
N THR A 121 8.64 -16.85 -0.47
CA THR A 121 7.43 -17.33 0.20
C THR A 121 6.36 -17.88 -0.74
N GLN A 122 6.55 -17.69 -2.05
CA GLN A 122 5.69 -18.28 -3.07
C GLN A 122 6.08 -19.74 -3.32
N THR A 123 5.10 -20.57 -3.63
CA THR A 123 5.31 -21.95 -4.06
C THR A 123 5.79 -21.99 -5.52
N LEU A 124 6.37 -23.13 -5.93
CA LEU A 124 6.77 -23.34 -7.33
C LEU A 124 5.58 -23.17 -8.28
N GLU A 125 4.39 -23.65 -7.88
CA GLU A 125 3.17 -23.50 -8.66
C GLU A 125 2.77 -22.06 -8.85
N GLU A 126 2.75 -21.27 -7.76
CA GLU A 126 2.42 -19.84 -7.81
C GLU A 126 3.39 -19.06 -8.70
N ILE A 127 4.68 -19.38 -8.62
CA ILE A 127 5.70 -18.79 -9.49
C ILE A 127 5.47 -19.16 -10.95
N ALA A 128 5.21 -20.43 -11.25
CA ALA A 128 4.97 -20.90 -12.62
C ALA A 128 3.79 -20.16 -13.27
N TYR A 129 2.68 -20.02 -12.55
CA TYR A 129 1.52 -19.28 -13.05
C TYR A 129 1.80 -17.75 -13.15
N ALA A 130 2.52 -17.16 -12.20
CA ALA A 130 2.86 -15.74 -12.27
C ALA A 130 3.66 -15.38 -13.54
N LEU A 131 4.47 -16.32 -14.04
CA LEU A 131 5.29 -16.12 -15.25
C LEU A 131 4.51 -16.24 -16.57
N THR A 132 3.22 -16.56 -16.53
CA THR A 132 2.36 -16.63 -17.73
C THR A 132 1.64 -15.31 -18.03
N ASP A 133 1.81 -14.28 -17.21
CA ASP A 133 1.23 -12.95 -17.44
C ASP A 133 2.21 -11.86 -16.98
N ALA A 134 3.01 -11.36 -17.91
CA ALA A 134 3.96 -10.28 -17.62
C ALA A 134 3.27 -8.95 -17.28
N SER A 135 2.02 -8.77 -17.69
CA SER A 135 1.25 -7.54 -17.41
C SER A 135 0.73 -7.49 -15.96
N ALA A 136 0.61 -8.65 -15.31
CA ALA A 136 0.21 -8.77 -13.91
C ALA A 136 1.37 -8.51 -12.93
N ALA A 137 2.61 -8.46 -13.42
CA ALA A 137 3.78 -8.20 -12.58
C ALA A 137 3.76 -6.75 -12.06
N THR A 138 3.58 -6.58 -10.75
CA THR A 138 3.50 -5.27 -10.09
C THR A 138 4.37 -5.21 -8.84
N ILE A 139 4.88 -4.01 -8.54
CA ILE A 139 5.57 -3.69 -7.30
C ILE A 139 4.52 -3.19 -6.30
N PRO A 140 4.25 -3.88 -5.19
CA PRO A 140 3.38 -3.35 -4.15
C PRO A 140 4.10 -2.19 -3.45
N PHE A 141 3.41 -1.06 -3.35
CA PHE A 141 3.92 0.15 -2.71
C PHE A 141 2.85 0.69 -1.78
N LEU A 142 3.11 0.61 -0.48
CA LEU A 142 2.19 1.04 0.58
C LEU A 142 2.59 2.43 1.06
N THR A 143 1.62 3.34 1.14
CA THR A 143 1.72 4.60 1.86
C THR A 143 0.62 4.69 2.91
N LEU A 144 0.94 5.24 4.08
CA LEU A 144 0.01 5.29 5.22
C LEU A 144 -0.57 6.69 5.42
N GLU A 145 -1.76 6.72 6.02
CA GLU A 145 -2.39 7.95 6.48
C GLU A 145 -1.48 8.67 7.48
N GLY A 146 -1.47 9.98 7.44
CA GLY A 146 -0.64 10.81 8.30
C GLY A 146 0.86 10.87 7.92
N TRP A 147 1.27 10.26 6.80
CA TRP A 147 2.64 10.40 6.30
C TRP A 147 2.87 11.73 5.59
N ARG A 148 4.11 12.22 5.69
CA ARG A 148 4.63 13.37 4.96
C ARG A 148 5.24 12.89 3.64
N ILE A 149 5.43 13.83 2.70
CA ILE A 149 6.13 13.53 1.43
C ILE A 149 7.55 12.98 1.66
N GLU A 150 8.23 13.42 2.72
CA GLU A 150 9.58 12.93 3.03
C GLU A 150 9.56 11.49 3.54
N GLN A 151 8.54 11.07 4.30
CA GLN A 151 8.38 9.67 4.72
C GLN A 151 8.10 8.75 3.53
N ILE A 152 7.37 9.22 2.54
CA ILE A 152 7.17 8.50 1.28
C ILE A 152 8.52 8.36 0.56
N ALA A 153 9.32 9.43 0.51
CA ALA A 153 10.66 9.42 -0.09
C ALA A 153 11.60 8.44 0.62
N ASP A 154 11.56 8.37 1.97
CA ASP A 154 12.36 7.42 2.75
C ASP A 154 12.02 5.96 2.39
N VAL A 155 10.73 5.65 2.16
CA VAL A 155 10.30 4.30 1.75
C VAL A 155 10.69 3.99 0.31
N ILE A 156 10.70 4.99 -0.59
CA ILE A 156 11.21 4.83 -1.96
C ILE A 156 12.70 4.45 -1.91
N ASP A 157 13.52 5.16 -1.13
CA ASP A 157 14.94 4.86 -1.00
C ASP A 157 15.24 3.46 -0.39
N GLN A 158 14.30 2.93 0.41
CA GLN A 158 14.39 1.59 0.98
C GLN A 158 13.87 0.49 0.05
N ASN A 159 13.21 0.83 -1.05
CA ASN A 159 12.62 -0.14 -1.97
C ASN A 159 13.56 -0.40 -3.16
N PRO A 160 14.29 -1.55 -3.17
CA PRO A 160 15.26 -1.85 -4.22
C PRO A 160 14.62 -2.15 -5.61
N LEU A 161 13.29 -2.21 -5.69
CA LEU A 161 12.56 -2.47 -6.93
C LEU A 161 12.23 -1.19 -7.71
N LEU A 162 12.36 -0.03 -7.06
CA LEU A 162 12.16 1.27 -7.70
C LEU A 162 13.49 1.76 -8.28
N GLU A 163 13.45 2.25 -9.52
CA GLU A 163 14.65 2.68 -10.27
C GLU A 163 14.91 4.20 -10.15
N PHE A 164 14.21 4.88 -9.24
CA PHE A 164 14.39 6.30 -8.90
C PHE A 164 14.52 6.47 -7.38
N SER A 165 15.15 7.56 -6.97
CA SER A 165 15.38 7.84 -5.55
C SER A 165 14.25 8.65 -4.92
N GLY A 166 14.18 8.65 -3.57
CA GLY A 166 13.33 9.55 -2.81
C GLY A 166 13.60 11.02 -3.12
N ALA A 167 14.87 11.38 -3.41
CA ALA A 167 15.22 12.74 -3.85
C ALA A 167 14.64 13.07 -5.23
N ASP A 168 14.54 12.11 -6.17
CA ASP A 168 13.87 12.28 -7.45
C ASP A 168 12.36 12.51 -7.24
N PHE A 169 11.77 11.75 -6.33
CA PHE A 169 10.36 11.91 -5.96
C PHE A 169 10.09 13.28 -5.33
N LEU A 170 10.90 13.72 -4.37
CA LEU A 170 10.74 15.03 -3.75
C LEU A 170 10.86 16.20 -4.74
N ARG A 171 11.64 16.05 -5.83
CA ARG A 171 11.70 17.07 -6.88
C ARG A 171 10.38 17.22 -7.65
N VAL A 172 9.57 16.18 -7.74
CA VAL A 172 8.31 16.18 -8.50
C VAL A 172 7.08 16.43 -7.62
N VAL A 173 7.21 16.34 -6.28
CA VAL A 173 6.09 16.55 -5.32
C VAL A 173 6.33 17.68 -4.32
N GLY A 174 7.59 18.04 -4.07
CA GLY A 174 8.01 19.04 -3.08
C GLY A 174 7.69 20.48 -3.46
N PRO A 175 8.12 21.46 -2.67
CA PRO A 175 7.88 22.87 -2.92
C PRO A 175 8.37 23.31 -4.30
N GLY A 176 7.48 23.93 -5.09
CA GLY A 176 7.78 24.37 -6.45
C GLY A 176 7.68 23.28 -7.52
N ALA A 177 7.21 22.08 -7.17
CA ALA A 177 6.91 21.04 -8.14
C ALA A 177 5.84 21.50 -9.15
N SER A 178 5.93 20.98 -10.37
CA SER A 178 4.91 21.22 -11.40
C SER A 178 3.64 20.45 -11.06
N ILE A 179 2.64 21.16 -10.55
CA ILE A 179 1.32 20.62 -10.24
C ILE A 179 0.47 20.65 -11.50
N PRO A 180 -0.22 19.56 -11.89
CA PRO A 180 -1.13 19.55 -13.04
C PRO A 180 -2.17 20.68 -12.92
N PRO A 181 -2.35 21.52 -13.98
CA PRO A 181 -3.20 22.73 -13.88
C PRO A 181 -4.64 22.44 -13.46
N ASP A 182 -5.24 21.39 -14.01
CA ASP A 182 -6.63 21.01 -13.72
C ASP A 182 -6.76 20.54 -12.28
N PHE A 183 -5.82 19.70 -11.80
CA PHE A 183 -5.76 19.27 -10.41
C PHE A 183 -5.62 20.45 -9.46
N LYS A 184 -4.73 21.40 -9.79
CA LYS A 184 -4.49 22.61 -9.02
C LYS A 184 -5.76 23.47 -8.91
N ALA A 185 -6.41 23.74 -10.05
CA ALA A 185 -7.63 24.53 -10.11
C ALA A 185 -8.78 23.87 -9.35
N ARG A 186 -8.98 22.57 -9.56
CA ARG A 186 -10.04 21.78 -8.90
C ARG A 186 -9.93 21.83 -7.37
N ASN A 187 -8.73 21.74 -6.84
CA ASN A 187 -8.49 21.66 -5.41
C ASN A 187 -8.21 23.02 -4.76
N GLY A 188 -8.16 24.11 -5.54
CA GLY A 188 -7.91 25.46 -5.04
C GLY A 188 -6.50 25.65 -4.47
N ILE A 189 -5.51 24.90 -5.00
CA ILE A 189 -4.10 25.03 -4.59
C ILE A 189 -3.58 26.39 -5.05
N PRO A 190 -3.03 27.23 -4.15
CA PRO A 190 -2.60 28.57 -4.50
C PRO A 190 -1.32 28.57 -5.37
N ASP A 191 -1.04 29.66 -6.09
CA ASP A 191 0.24 29.86 -6.78
C ASP A 191 1.39 30.08 -5.79
N VAL A 192 1.09 30.77 -4.70
CA VAL A 192 2.01 31.07 -3.62
C VAL A 192 1.26 30.89 -2.30
N MET A 193 1.84 30.17 -1.36
CA MET A 193 1.28 29.96 -0.02
C MET A 193 1.36 31.25 0.82
N SER A 194 0.64 31.30 1.94
CA SER A 194 0.58 32.44 2.85
C SER A 194 1.96 32.87 3.40
N ASN A 195 2.94 31.98 3.45
CA ASN A 195 4.31 32.26 3.86
C ASN A 195 5.24 32.71 2.71
N GLY A 196 4.70 32.93 1.52
CA GLY A 196 5.47 33.38 0.35
C GLY A 196 6.23 32.27 -0.39
N GLN A 197 6.10 31.02 0.04
CA GLN A 197 6.73 29.87 -0.62
C GLN A 197 5.81 29.26 -1.69
N PRO A 198 6.37 28.62 -2.72
CA PRO A 198 5.55 27.85 -3.66
C PRO A 198 4.93 26.63 -2.95
N PRO A 199 3.72 26.22 -3.37
CA PRO A 199 3.08 25.02 -2.82
C PRO A 199 3.84 23.74 -3.19
N SER A 200 3.58 22.69 -2.42
CA SER A 200 3.95 21.31 -2.70
C SER A 200 2.69 20.46 -2.89
N LEU A 201 2.86 19.17 -3.18
CA LEU A 201 1.78 18.18 -3.18
C LEU A 201 1.60 17.52 -1.80
N GLU A 202 2.17 18.08 -0.73
CA GLU A 202 1.91 17.63 0.63
C GLU A 202 0.40 17.57 0.89
N GLY A 203 -0.09 16.46 1.45
CA GLY A 203 -1.50 16.22 1.73
C GLY A 203 -2.33 15.70 0.55
N PHE A 204 -1.81 15.76 -0.69
CA PHE A 204 -2.53 15.35 -1.90
C PHE A 204 -2.08 14.00 -2.47
N LEU A 205 -1.06 13.39 -1.90
CA LEU A 205 -0.59 12.05 -2.26
C LEU A 205 -1.39 11.03 -1.45
N PHE A 206 -2.46 10.50 -2.05
CA PHE A 206 -3.46 9.71 -1.31
C PHE A 206 -2.84 8.46 -0.69
N PRO A 207 -3.07 8.18 0.61
CA PRO A 207 -2.57 6.98 1.26
C PRO A 207 -3.32 5.74 0.78
N ALA A 208 -2.57 4.79 0.20
CA ALA A 208 -3.12 3.54 -0.35
C ALA A 208 -2.03 2.48 -0.57
N THR A 209 -2.46 1.28 -0.94
CA THR A 209 -1.57 0.27 -1.51
C THR A 209 -1.64 0.35 -3.03
N TYR A 210 -0.53 0.77 -3.65
CA TYR A 210 -0.39 0.89 -5.10
C TYR A 210 0.19 -0.40 -5.69
N LYS A 211 -0.22 -0.73 -6.90
CA LYS A 211 0.37 -1.80 -7.72
C LYS A 211 1.14 -1.15 -8.87
N LEU A 212 2.39 -0.85 -8.60
CA LEU A 212 3.23 -0.09 -9.53
C LEU A 212 3.77 -1.00 -10.63
N LYS A 213 3.85 -0.48 -11.86
CA LYS A 213 4.48 -1.19 -12.97
C LYS A 213 6.00 -1.21 -12.84
N PRO A 214 6.68 -2.26 -13.30
CA PRO A 214 8.14 -2.25 -13.43
C PRO A 214 8.62 -1.05 -14.26
N GLY A 215 9.71 -0.40 -13.80
CA GLY A 215 10.26 0.76 -14.48
C GLY A 215 9.45 2.05 -14.36
N ILE A 216 8.46 2.10 -13.45
CA ILE A 216 7.71 3.34 -13.14
C ILE A 216 8.69 4.46 -12.76
N THR A 217 8.38 5.67 -13.18
CA THR A 217 9.13 6.88 -12.86
C THR A 217 8.53 7.62 -11.66
N ALA A 218 9.28 8.53 -11.04
CA ALA A 218 8.78 9.39 -9.97
C ALA A 218 7.57 10.24 -10.41
N PHE A 219 7.53 10.68 -11.69
CA PHE A 219 6.38 11.41 -12.24
C PHE A 219 5.13 10.54 -12.34
N GLU A 220 5.27 9.32 -12.83
CA GLU A 220 4.14 8.39 -12.95
C GLU A 220 3.61 7.98 -11.57
N LEU A 221 4.50 7.73 -10.58
CA LEU A 221 4.05 7.47 -9.20
C LEU A 221 3.26 8.65 -8.63
N ARG A 222 3.76 9.89 -8.80
CA ARG A 222 3.01 11.09 -8.43
C ARG A 222 1.63 11.11 -9.07
N ASP A 223 1.55 10.85 -10.39
CA ASP A 223 0.29 10.92 -11.14
C ASP A 223 -0.68 9.83 -10.68
N GLU A 224 -0.22 8.62 -10.38
CA GLU A 224 -1.04 7.56 -9.79
C GLU A 224 -1.59 7.95 -8.41
N MET A 225 -0.76 8.61 -7.57
CA MET A 225 -1.18 9.05 -6.25
C MET A 225 -2.20 10.21 -6.32
N LEU A 226 -2.04 11.13 -7.29
CA LEU A 226 -3.02 12.19 -7.54
C LEU A 226 -4.32 11.65 -8.13
N ALA A 227 -4.26 10.68 -9.04
CA ALA A 227 -5.44 10.01 -9.58
C ALA A 227 -6.22 9.25 -8.48
N ALA A 228 -5.51 8.61 -7.54
CA ALA A 228 -6.13 8.01 -6.37
C ALA A 228 -6.82 9.08 -5.51
N PHE A 229 -6.18 10.24 -5.29
CA PHE A 229 -6.82 11.34 -4.57
C PHE A 229 -8.12 11.78 -5.25
N GLU A 230 -8.14 11.97 -6.56
CA GLU A 230 -9.34 12.37 -7.31
C GLU A 230 -10.42 11.26 -7.31
N GLN A 231 -10.03 10.00 -7.27
CA GLN A 231 -10.96 8.88 -7.16
C GLN A 231 -11.70 8.87 -5.82
N TYR A 232 -11.00 9.12 -4.71
CA TYR A 232 -11.58 9.08 -3.36
C TYR A 232 -12.18 10.43 -2.94
N VAL A 233 -11.54 11.54 -3.33
CA VAL A 233 -12.04 12.90 -3.06
C VAL A 233 -12.86 13.36 -4.28
N THR A 234 -14.15 13.07 -4.23
CA THR A 234 -15.07 13.30 -5.35
C THR A 234 -15.40 14.77 -5.58
N ASP A 235 -15.93 15.10 -6.76
CA ASP A 235 -16.41 16.46 -7.08
C ASP A 235 -17.53 16.91 -6.14
N ALA A 236 -18.37 15.99 -5.65
CA ALA A 236 -19.36 16.30 -4.64
C ALA A 236 -18.74 16.81 -3.33
N MET A 237 -17.59 16.25 -2.92
CA MET A 237 -16.83 16.71 -1.74
C MET A 237 -16.21 18.08 -1.98
N VAL A 238 -15.71 18.36 -3.18
CA VAL A 238 -15.20 19.69 -3.56
C VAL A 238 -16.33 20.73 -3.51
N GLN A 239 -17.51 20.40 -4.02
CA GLN A 239 -18.70 21.27 -3.93
C GLN A 239 -19.15 21.48 -2.49
N GLN A 240 -19.07 20.44 -1.65
CA GLN A 240 -19.41 20.53 -0.23
C GLN A 240 -18.44 21.46 0.51
N ALA A 241 -17.13 21.39 0.23
CA ALA A 241 -16.13 22.33 0.74
C ALA A 241 -16.49 23.78 0.38
N ALA A 242 -16.77 24.01 -0.91
CA ALA A 242 -17.14 25.33 -1.40
C ALA A 242 -18.44 25.87 -0.74
N ALA A 243 -19.42 24.99 -0.47
CA ALA A 243 -20.65 25.37 0.24
C ALA A 243 -20.38 25.79 1.71
N GLN A 244 -19.26 25.35 2.29
CA GLN A 244 -18.80 25.76 3.61
C GLN A 244 -17.88 26.99 3.57
N GLY A 245 -17.61 27.55 2.38
CA GLY A 245 -16.69 28.67 2.18
C GLY A 245 -15.22 28.28 2.23
N LEU A 246 -14.90 26.99 2.03
CA LEU A 246 -13.54 26.45 2.02
C LEU A 246 -13.16 25.96 0.63
N THR A 247 -11.90 26.12 0.27
CA THR A 247 -11.28 25.37 -0.83
C THR A 247 -10.95 23.96 -0.38
N MET A 248 -10.80 23.01 -1.33
CA MET A 248 -10.34 21.68 -0.98
C MET A 248 -8.92 21.69 -0.39
N TYR A 249 -8.08 22.66 -0.79
CA TYR A 249 -6.77 22.90 -0.20
C TYR A 249 -6.86 23.18 1.31
N GLU A 250 -7.79 24.04 1.73
CA GLU A 250 -8.01 24.35 3.16
C GLU A 250 -8.62 23.15 3.90
N VAL A 251 -9.51 22.40 3.26
CA VAL A 251 -10.05 21.15 3.83
C VAL A 251 -8.93 20.14 4.07
N VAL A 252 -8.06 19.89 3.08
CA VAL A 252 -6.93 18.94 3.21
C VAL A 252 -5.92 19.46 4.24
N THR A 253 -5.69 20.75 4.29
CA THR A 253 -4.82 21.37 5.32
C THR A 253 -5.35 21.08 6.73
N LEU A 254 -6.63 21.34 6.98
CA LEU A 254 -7.23 21.05 8.28
C LEU A 254 -7.32 19.54 8.56
N ALA A 255 -7.68 18.74 7.54
CA ALA A 255 -7.76 17.28 7.66
C ALA A 255 -6.40 16.66 8.02
N SER A 256 -5.29 17.21 7.50
CA SER A 256 -3.94 16.74 7.85
C SER A 256 -3.59 16.98 9.33
N ILE A 257 -4.15 18.00 9.94
CA ILE A 257 -4.03 18.26 11.39
C ILE A 257 -4.91 17.26 12.15
N VAL A 258 -6.19 17.13 11.76
CA VAL A 258 -7.13 16.20 12.39
C VAL A 258 -6.61 14.76 12.34
N GLU A 259 -6.02 14.35 11.21
CA GLU A 259 -5.40 13.03 11.04
C GLU A 259 -4.31 12.75 12.09
N ARG A 260 -3.55 13.77 12.44
CA ARG A 260 -2.45 13.65 13.41
C ARG A 260 -2.88 13.79 14.87
N GLU A 261 -4.07 14.34 15.13
CA GLU A 261 -4.65 14.49 16.46
C GLU A 261 -5.54 13.30 16.82
N ALA A 262 -6.38 12.82 15.91
CA ALA A 262 -7.39 11.82 16.20
C ALA A 262 -6.78 10.43 16.30
N VAL A 263 -6.62 9.91 17.51
CA VAL A 263 -6.25 8.51 17.77
C VAL A 263 -7.48 7.61 17.60
N VAL A 264 -8.65 8.10 17.98
CA VAL A 264 -9.94 7.40 17.90
C VAL A 264 -10.76 8.03 16.77
N ALA A 265 -11.08 7.25 15.75
CA ALA A 265 -11.71 7.74 14.52
C ALA A 265 -13.06 8.45 14.76
N GLU A 266 -13.83 8.01 15.76
CA GLU A 266 -15.12 8.60 16.13
C GLU A 266 -15.00 10.03 16.66
N GLU A 267 -13.80 10.43 17.12
CA GLU A 267 -13.56 11.79 17.64
C GLU A 267 -13.14 12.77 16.52
N ALA A 268 -12.71 12.30 15.36
CA ALA A 268 -12.26 13.16 14.26
C ALA A 268 -13.28 14.24 13.88
N PRO A 269 -14.61 13.99 13.77
CA PRO A 269 -15.59 15.05 13.51
C PRO A 269 -15.72 16.07 14.64
N ILE A 270 -15.48 15.66 15.89
CA ILE A 270 -15.52 16.56 17.06
C ILE A 270 -14.27 17.44 17.07
N ILE A 271 -13.08 16.86 16.85
CA ILE A 271 -11.80 17.59 16.74
C ILE A 271 -11.87 18.59 15.58
N ALA A 272 -12.39 18.17 14.40
CA ALA A 272 -12.61 19.07 13.28
C ALA A 272 -13.52 20.25 13.67
N SER A 273 -14.60 19.98 14.44
CA SER A 273 -15.50 21.05 14.90
C SER A 273 -14.81 22.05 15.84
N VAL A 274 -13.91 21.58 16.73
CA VAL A 274 -13.13 22.48 17.61
C VAL A 274 -12.28 23.43 16.77
N TYR A 275 -11.54 22.92 15.80
CA TYR A 275 -10.72 23.77 14.94
C TYR A 275 -11.53 24.72 14.07
N LEU A 276 -12.63 24.27 13.48
CA LEU A 276 -13.54 25.14 12.72
C LEU A 276 -14.19 26.22 13.60
N ASN A 277 -14.53 25.91 14.85
CA ASN A 277 -15.02 26.90 15.80
C ASN A 277 -13.98 27.96 16.13
N ARG A 278 -12.70 27.57 16.29
CA ARG A 278 -11.57 28.49 16.49
C ARG A 278 -11.32 29.36 15.25
N LEU A 279 -11.35 28.79 14.04
CA LEU A 279 -11.17 29.55 12.78
C LEU A 279 -12.24 30.61 12.54
N ARG A 280 -13.48 30.38 13.03
CA ARG A 280 -14.57 31.37 12.96
C ARG A 280 -14.41 32.52 13.97
N ARG A 281 -13.42 32.45 14.83
CA ARG A 281 -13.09 33.45 15.84
C ARG A 281 -11.60 33.79 15.73
N PRO A 282 -11.14 34.94 16.29
CA PRO A 282 -9.70 35.27 16.30
C PRO A 282 -8.96 34.42 17.36
N MET A 283 -8.97 33.09 17.16
CA MET A 283 -8.30 32.11 18.02
C MET A 283 -7.30 31.30 17.18
N ARG A 284 -6.11 31.11 17.74
CA ARG A 284 -5.10 30.21 17.16
C ARG A 284 -5.56 28.78 17.24
N LEU A 285 -5.09 27.94 16.34
CA LEU A 285 -5.41 26.49 16.36
C LEU A 285 -4.66 25.78 17.49
N ASP A 286 -3.46 26.23 17.87
CA ASP A 286 -2.61 25.63 18.90
C ASP A 286 -2.51 24.11 18.75
N ALA A 287 -2.22 23.68 17.53
CA ALA A 287 -2.17 22.26 17.15
C ALA A 287 -0.73 21.75 17.19
N ASP A 288 -0.43 20.83 18.09
CA ASP A 288 0.89 20.21 18.29
C ASP A 288 1.51 19.64 16.99
N PRO A 289 0.75 18.94 16.13
CA PRO A 289 1.29 18.40 14.89
C PRO A 289 1.88 19.45 13.94
N THR A 290 1.39 20.69 13.99
CA THR A 290 1.93 21.78 13.18
C THR A 290 3.33 22.22 13.64
N VAL A 291 3.61 22.13 14.95
CA VAL A 291 4.94 22.37 15.51
C VAL A 291 5.88 21.20 15.18
N GLN A 292 5.41 19.98 15.30
CA GLN A 292 6.18 18.79 14.90
C GLN A 292 6.58 18.84 13.44
N TYR A 293 5.64 19.22 12.55
CA TYR A 293 5.92 19.41 11.12
C TYR A 293 6.98 20.48 10.89
N ALA A 294 6.87 21.60 11.59
CA ALA A 294 7.83 22.71 11.49
C ALA A 294 9.26 22.32 11.92
N ILE A 295 9.41 21.45 12.91
CA ILE A 295 10.70 20.89 13.37
C ILE A 295 11.25 19.89 12.34
N GLY A 296 10.40 19.02 11.79
CA GLY A 296 10.82 17.93 10.92
C GLY A 296 11.73 16.93 11.65
N ASN A 297 12.61 16.24 10.89
CA ASN A 297 13.52 15.23 11.45
C ASN A 297 14.84 15.79 12.00
N THR A 298 14.95 17.09 12.18
CA THR A 298 16.23 17.77 12.52
C THR A 298 16.69 17.54 13.96
N ARG A 299 15.80 17.08 14.84
CA ARG A 299 16.10 16.95 16.27
C ARG A 299 16.54 15.54 16.66
N ASP A 300 15.74 14.52 16.35
CA ASP A 300 15.93 13.15 16.81
C ASP A 300 15.85 12.11 15.66
N GLY A 301 15.84 12.59 14.43
CA GLY A 301 15.74 11.77 13.22
C GLY A 301 14.33 11.24 12.93
N THR A 302 13.34 11.60 13.76
CA THR A 302 11.93 11.27 13.50
C THR A 302 11.21 12.43 12.83
N TRP A 303 10.28 12.14 11.91
CA TRP A 303 9.48 13.16 11.24
C TRP A 303 8.43 13.82 12.16
N TRP A 304 8.13 13.18 13.30
CA TRP A 304 7.16 13.63 14.30
C TRP A 304 7.81 13.65 15.69
N PRO A 305 8.75 14.58 15.93
CA PRO A 305 9.53 14.62 17.17
C PRO A 305 8.67 15.04 18.36
N GLN A 306 9.14 14.69 19.56
CA GLN A 306 8.56 15.24 20.78
C GLN A 306 8.81 16.74 20.84
N ILE A 307 7.76 17.51 21.17
CA ILE A 307 7.83 18.97 21.32
C ILE A 307 8.12 19.34 22.77
N THR A 308 8.81 20.45 22.93
CA THR A 308 9.16 21.04 24.23
C THR A 308 8.46 22.39 24.41
N GLN A 309 8.43 22.90 25.63
CA GLN A 309 7.83 24.20 25.89
C GLN A 309 8.50 25.33 25.06
N ALA A 310 9.80 25.25 24.79
CA ALA A 310 10.51 26.22 23.97
C ALA A 310 10.01 26.26 22.51
N ASP A 311 9.53 25.14 21.98
CA ASP A 311 9.04 25.02 20.60
C ASP A 311 7.75 25.83 20.40
N TYR A 312 6.84 25.83 21.40
CA TYR A 312 5.60 26.60 21.34
C TYR A 312 5.85 28.12 21.21
N TYR A 313 6.99 28.61 21.73
CA TYR A 313 7.35 30.01 21.68
C TYR A 313 8.35 30.37 20.57
N GLY A 314 8.70 29.39 19.71
CA GLY A 314 9.67 29.62 18.62
C GLY A 314 11.10 29.86 19.09
N LEU A 315 11.43 29.52 20.33
CA LEU A 315 12.74 29.77 20.94
C LEU A 315 13.79 28.73 20.62
N SER A 316 13.39 27.57 20.07
CA SER A 316 14.24 26.41 19.83
C SER A 316 14.90 26.38 18.45
N GLY A 317 14.78 27.44 17.65
CA GLY A 317 15.35 27.49 16.29
C GLY A 317 14.64 26.56 15.30
N VAL A 318 13.32 26.39 15.45
CA VAL A 318 12.48 25.58 14.54
C VAL A 318 12.62 26.08 13.11
N PRO A 319 13.00 25.22 12.15
CA PRO A 319 13.31 25.65 10.79
C PRO A 319 12.16 26.30 10.04
N ASN A 320 10.92 25.82 10.23
CA ASN A 320 9.76 26.25 9.46
C ASN A 320 8.64 26.82 10.35
N GLN A 321 8.96 27.87 11.11
CA GLN A 321 8.05 28.46 12.09
C GLN A 321 6.71 28.95 11.50
N SER A 322 6.63 29.19 10.18
CA SER A 322 5.39 29.60 9.53
C SER A 322 4.26 28.55 9.65
N TYR A 323 4.61 27.28 9.87
CA TYR A 323 3.63 26.23 10.07
C TYR A 323 3.10 26.15 11.50
N SER A 324 3.83 26.65 12.50
CA SER A 324 3.38 26.61 13.90
C SER A 324 2.12 27.43 14.12
N THR A 325 1.01 26.77 14.43
CA THR A 325 -0.28 27.42 14.77
C THR A 325 -0.32 27.95 16.19
N TYR A 326 0.75 27.83 16.96
CA TYR A 326 0.97 28.55 18.22
C TYR A 326 1.52 29.94 17.98
N LEU A 327 2.22 30.17 16.85
CA LEU A 327 2.85 31.44 16.50
C LEU A 327 2.06 32.24 15.46
N ASN A 328 1.28 31.55 14.65
CA ASN A 328 0.56 32.11 13.51
C ASN A 328 -0.95 31.85 13.64
N ASP A 329 -1.75 32.86 13.28
CA ASP A 329 -3.21 32.75 13.29
C ASP A 329 -3.74 32.03 12.04
N GLY A 330 -4.87 31.32 12.19
CA GLY A 330 -5.54 30.60 11.11
C GLY A 330 -4.91 29.25 10.76
N LEU A 331 -5.15 28.79 9.54
CA LEU A 331 -4.56 27.57 9.02
C LEU A 331 -3.05 27.76 8.75
N PRO A 332 -2.23 26.70 8.87
CA PRO A 332 -0.85 26.76 8.40
C PRO A 332 -0.82 27.01 6.88
N PRO A 333 0.34 27.32 6.29
CA PRO A 333 0.46 27.63 4.86
C PRO A 333 -0.04 26.53 3.91
N GLY A 334 -0.04 25.29 4.36
CA GLY A 334 -0.52 24.13 3.62
C GLY A 334 -0.63 22.89 4.50
N PRO A 335 -1.01 21.75 3.91
CA PRO A 335 -1.09 20.47 4.62
C PRO A 335 0.23 20.07 5.27
N ILE A 336 0.17 19.30 6.33
CA ILE A 336 1.33 18.80 7.09
C ILE A 336 1.57 17.30 6.91
N ALA A 337 0.61 16.60 6.33
CA ALA A 337 0.67 15.16 6.07
C ALA A 337 -0.40 14.79 5.05
N SER A 338 -0.35 13.60 4.50
CA SER A 338 -1.40 13.00 3.66
C SER A 338 -2.52 12.44 4.54
N PRO A 339 -3.69 13.10 4.64
CA PRO A 339 -4.79 12.60 5.45
C PRO A 339 -5.50 11.44 4.76
N GLY A 340 -6.07 10.54 5.57
CA GLY A 340 -7.02 9.55 5.09
C GLY A 340 -8.37 10.14 4.76
N LEU A 341 -9.21 9.36 4.06
CA LEU A 341 -10.58 9.76 3.72
C LEU A 341 -11.41 10.06 4.97
N GLY A 342 -11.13 9.40 6.10
CA GLY A 342 -11.78 9.62 7.39
C GLY A 342 -11.62 11.05 7.88
N ALA A 343 -10.40 11.56 7.91
CA ALA A 343 -10.10 12.92 8.36
C ALA A 343 -10.66 13.98 7.39
N ILE A 344 -10.59 13.75 6.07
CA ILE A 344 -11.19 14.63 5.06
C ILE A 344 -12.71 14.72 5.28
N ASN A 345 -13.38 13.57 5.46
CA ASN A 345 -14.82 13.53 5.74
C ASN A 345 -15.18 14.20 7.08
N ALA A 346 -14.32 14.09 8.09
CA ALA A 346 -14.54 14.74 9.39
C ALA A 346 -14.55 16.27 9.26
N VAL A 347 -13.69 16.84 8.41
CA VAL A 347 -13.68 18.29 8.13
C VAL A 347 -14.88 18.71 7.30
N LEU A 348 -15.27 17.90 6.31
CA LEU A 348 -16.44 18.18 5.46
C LEU A 348 -17.78 17.99 6.22
N ASN A 349 -17.83 17.10 7.20
CA ASN A 349 -19.00 16.79 8.00
C ASN A 349 -18.67 16.87 9.50
N PRO A 350 -18.28 18.06 10.00
CA PRO A 350 -17.90 18.22 11.39
C PRO A 350 -19.09 18.00 12.30
N ALA A 351 -18.85 17.54 13.50
CA ALA A 351 -19.87 17.52 14.54
C ALA A 351 -20.34 18.95 14.88
N VAL A 352 -21.59 19.11 15.22
CA VAL A 352 -22.12 20.41 15.68
C VAL A 352 -21.90 20.49 17.18
N THR A 353 -20.87 21.21 17.60
CA THR A 353 -20.50 21.35 19.02
C THR A 353 -20.19 22.79 19.38
N GLU A 354 -20.17 23.08 20.68
CA GLU A 354 -19.72 24.35 21.27
C GLU A 354 -18.30 24.24 21.86
N TYR A 355 -17.54 23.18 21.49
CA TYR A 355 -16.21 22.96 22.01
C TYR A 355 -15.17 23.84 21.32
N PHE A 356 -14.21 24.30 22.11
CA PHE A 356 -13.05 25.11 21.66
C PHE A 356 -11.72 24.54 22.12
N PHE A 357 -11.73 23.60 23.06
CA PHE A 357 -10.53 22.98 23.62
C PHE A 357 -10.72 21.49 23.75
N PHE A 358 -9.62 20.76 23.69
CA PHE A 358 -9.57 19.32 24.03
C PHE A 358 -8.21 18.98 24.62
N ARG A 359 -8.13 17.91 25.36
CA ARG A 359 -6.91 17.29 25.90
C ARG A 359 -7.06 15.79 25.92
N ALA A 360 -5.90 15.08 25.88
CA ALA A 360 -5.88 13.64 26.06
C ALA A 360 -6.57 13.25 27.38
N GLY A 361 -7.47 12.30 27.31
CA GLY A 361 -8.18 11.75 28.46
C GLY A 361 -7.27 10.93 29.38
N CYS A 362 -7.73 10.64 30.60
CA CYS A 362 -6.91 9.99 31.63
C CYS A 362 -6.89 8.45 31.53
N ASN A 363 -7.66 7.85 30.63
CA ASN A 363 -7.82 6.39 30.57
C ASN A 363 -6.77 5.68 29.73
N ASN A 364 -5.84 6.39 29.09
CA ASN A 364 -4.87 5.87 28.12
C ASN A 364 -5.50 5.06 26.96
N ASP A 365 -6.74 5.40 26.61
CA ASP A 365 -7.51 4.77 25.52
C ASP A 365 -7.48 5.57 24.20
N GLY A 366 -6.66 6.63 24.16
CA GLY A 366 -6.52 7.53 23.01
C GLY A 366 -7.67 8.54 22.87
N ARG A 367 -8.62 8.56 23.80
CA ARG A 367 -9.76 9.49 23.80
C ARG A 367 -9.39 10.84 24.40
N HIS A 368 -10.18 11.86 24.02
CA HIS A 368 -10.02 13.23 24.49
C HIS A 368 -11.21 13.67 25.38
N GLU A 369 -10.90 14.59 26.28
CA GLU A 369 -11.91 15.40 26.99
C GLU A 369 -12.05 16.72 26.25
N PHE A 370 -13.31 17.15 26.01
CA PHE A 370 -13.64 18.34 25.24
C PHE A 370 -14.26 19.43 26.11
N PHE A 371 -13.89 20.69 25.87
CA PHE A 371 -14.26 21.81 26.70
C PHE A 371 -14.82 22.97 25.87
N THR A 372 -15.87 23.66 26.42
CA THR A 372 -16.40 24.89 25.85
C THR A 372 -15.57 26.11 26.27
N LEU A 373 -15.89 27.29 25.76
CA LEU A 373 -15.25 28.55 26.19
C LEU A 373 -15.45 28.85 27.67
N GLU A 374 -16.61 28.53 28.21
CA GLU A 374 -16.91 28.73 29.63
C GLU A 374 -16.07 27.81 30.53
N GLN A 375 -15.67 26.67 30.00
CA GLN A 375 -14.83 25.68 30.65
C GLN A 375 -13.31 25.88 30.39
N GLN A 376 -12.89 27.02 29.89
CA GLN A 376 -11.46 27.28 29.62
C GLN A 376 -10.58 27.11 30.87
N ALA A 377 -11.06 27.52 32.05
CA ALA A 377 -10.33 27.35 33.29
C ALA A 377 -10.21 25.88 33.70
N GLU A 378 -11.24 25.07 33.46
CA GLU A 378 -11.25 23.61 33.69
C GLU A 378 -10.28 22.92 32.76
N HIS A 379 -10.28 23.31 31.45
CA HIS A 379 -9.30 22.82 30.47
C HIS A 379 -7.85 23.13 30.90
N ALA A 380 -7.58 24.36 31.36
CA ALA A 380 -6.23 24.75 31.79
C ALA A 380 -5.76 24.01 33.06
N ALA A 381 -6.69 23.66 33.95
CA ALA A 381 -6.45 22.92 35.18
C ALA A 381 -6.52 21.40 35.02
N PHE A 382 -6.96 20.90 33.85
CA PHE A 382 -7.15 19.47 33.62
C PHE A 382 -5.81 18.73 33.67
N THR A 383 -5.71 17.82 34.61
CA THR A 383 -4.54 16.92 34.80
C THR A 383 -5.05 15.54 35.16
N CYS A 384 -4.42 14.52 34.64
CA CYS A 384 -4.72 13.15 35.03
C CYS A 384 -4.14 12.85 36.43
N PRO A 385 -4.89 12.12 37.29
CA PRO A 385 -4.44 11.76 38.62
C PRO A 385 -3.23 10.81 38.65
#